data_be7296dbe0c4ffdc314d778bac34b2e9
#
_entry.id   be7296dbe0c4ffdc314d778bac34b2e9
#
_cell.length_a   1.000
_cell.length_b   1.000
_cell.length_c   1.000
_cell.angle_alpha   90.00
_cell.angle_beta   90.00
_cell.angle_gamma   90.00
#
_symmetry.space_group_name_H-M   'P 1'
#
loop_
_entity.id
_entity.type
_entity.pdbx_description
1 polymer ?
#
loop_
_entity_poly.entity_id
_entity_poly.type
_entity_poly.pdbx_seq_one_letter_code
_entity_poly.pdbx_strand_id
1 'polypeptide(L)'
;MEIIMPHMNPWQKDVLQYYIDNPKDRWVVTKSPRQCGKSVVLSLLLIYASLKETHSWSMSISPIFAQARKLYNDVVSIASPLIKKANGTQLEISFINCSHIKFGSAEQGDALRGYTTKNSGILCVDEFAFIKSEFFYDILVPITNVHHSDIFVFSTPKFKQGAFYELFVKGLSDEFPTIKSFDWTQYDLSEYLPEHLLELYRKQLPRLTFQSEYLAQFITGEGTVFPAFKQCVGQYTLDKNEELYLSVDWSSGTGADYTVITVGQPFGDAIAVHQQVYFNDKTPNTTVDYIANMVADFAVQGFKTVNIIVEKNSIGAVYYSMLVEKLDHIEVEWNENHNWNDQLSINCGTFTTTNISKKRAVERLELLFEQNRIIIPNDDKLLTELATFEAKVNNLGTVTYAASSNNHDDCVLSLLFLVDRLYSQKE
;
A
#
# COMPACT_ATOMS: atom_id res chain seq x y z
N MET A 1 -3.17 36.32 -27.95
CA MET A 1 -3.55 34.96 -27.59
C MET A 1 -3.24 34.84 -26.11
N GLU A 2 -4.26 34.81 -25.25
CA GLU A 2 -4.06 34.75 -23.80
C GLU A 2 -4.07 33.29 -23.37
N ILE A 3 -3.07 32.89 -22.55
CA ILE A 3 -3.08 31.63 -21.81
C ILE A 3 -3.75 31.93 -20.47
N ILE A 4 -4.79 31.21 -20.17
CA ILE A 4 -5.40 31.28 -18.83
C ILE A 4 -4.51 30.45 -17.90
N MET A 5 -3.66 31.15 -17.13
CA MET A 5 -2.83 30.50 -16.12
C MET A 5 -3.73 29.94 -15.00
N PRO A 6 -3.55 28.69 -14.60
CA PRO A 6 -4.25 28.13 -13.45
C PRO A 6 -3.84 28.91 -12.18
N HIS A 7 -4.76 28.97 -11.21
CA HIS A 7 -4.41 29.48 -9.90
C HIS A 7 -3.25 28.67 -9.32
N MET A 8 -2.22 29.36 -8.82
CA MET A 8 -1.05 28.72 -8.21
C MET A 8 -0.92 29.13 -6.76
N ASN A 9 -0.70 28.16 -5.92
CA ASN A 9 -0.40 28.33 -4.51
C ASN A 9 1.08 28.69 -4.26
N PRO A 10 1.45 29.16 -3.07
CA PRO A 10 2.82 29.58 -2.76
C PRO A 10 3.88 28.52 -3.08
N TRP A 11 3.66 27.27 -2.67
CA TRP A 11 4.60 26.15 -2.94
C TRP A 11 4.81 25.85 -4.43
N GLN A 12 3.77 26.04 -5.23
CA GLN A 12 3.85 25.86 -6.68
C GLN A 12 4.65 27.01 -7.31
N LYS A 13 4.42 28.23 -6.87
CA LYS A 13 5.13 29.44 -7.33
C LYS A 13 6.63 29.35 -7.02
N ASP A 14 6.98 28.92 -5.82
CA ASP A 14 8.37 28.84 -5.39
C ASP A 14 9.19 27.87 -6.24
N VAL A 15 8.62 26.70 -6.58
CA VAL A 15 9.28 25.74 -7.47
C VAL A 15 9.46 26.32 -8.87
N LEU A 16 8.42 26.95 -9.43
CA LEU A 16 8.48 27.56 -10.76
C LEU A 16 9.44 28.77 -10.76
N GLN A 17 9.39 29.63 -9.76
CA GLN A 17 10.27 30.78 -9.61
C GLN A 17 11.74 30.34 -9.50
N TYR A 18 12.01 29.29 -8.72
CA TYR A 18 13.34 28.71 -8.62
C TYR A 18 13.87 28.27 -10.00
N TYR A 19 13.02 27.66 -10.84
CA TYR A 19 13.39 27.29 -12.21
C TYR A 19 13.69 28.51 -13.08
N ILE A 20 12.93 29.59 -12.93
CA ILE A 20 13.11 30.85 -13.72
C ILE A 20 14.42 31.54 -13.34
N ASP A 21 14.71 31.65 -12.05
CA ASP A 21 15.79 32.49 -11.52
C ASP A 21 17.18 31.84 -11.58
N ASN A 22 17.24 30.53 -11.72
CA ASN A 22 18.49 29.81 -11.64
C ASN A 22 18.95 29.25 -13.00
N PRO A 23 20.25 29.22 -13.30
CA PRO A 23 20.80 28.66 -14.53
C PRO A 23 20.67 27.11 -14.56
N LYS A 24 21.12 26.50 -15.63
CA LYS A 24 21.02 25.08 -16.00
C LYS A 24 21.72 24.10 -15.02
N ASP A 25 21.60 22.81 -15.29
CA ASP A 25 22.22 21.65 -14.59
C ASP A 25 21.72 21.40 -13.19
N ARG A 26 20.40 21.37 -12.99
CA ARG A 26 19.81 21.22 -11.67
C ARG A 26 18.90 20.03 -11.58
N TRP A 27 18.90 19.46 -10.40
CA TRP A 27 17.93 18.47 -10.01
C TRP A 27 17.04 19.06 -8.92
N VAL A 28 15.75 19.15 -9.19
CA VAL A 28 14.76 19.69 -8.27
C VAL A 28 13.90 18.54 -7.76
N VAL A 29 13.89 18.35 -6.45
CA VAL A 29 13.21 17.25 -5.78
C VAL A 29 12.07 17.81 -4.94
N THR A 30 10.84 17.41 -5.22
CA THR A 30 9.68 17.96 -4.53
C THR A 30 8.92 16.85 -3.79
N LYS A 31 8.83 17.00 -2.48
CA LYS A 31 8.05 16.13 -1.59
C LYS A 31 6.74 16.84 -1.22
N SER A 32 5.62 16.18 -1.43
CA SER A 32 4.30 16.73 -1.12
C SER A 32 3.28 15.67 -0.74
N PRO A 33 2.22 16.02 -0.01
CA PRO A 33 1.08 15.15 0.18
C PRO A 33 0.37 14.82 -1.14
N ARG A 34 -0.56 13.87 -1.05
CA ARG A 34 -1.43 13.53 -2.18
C ARG A 34 -2.39 14.69 -2.49
N GLN A 35 -2.73 14.85 -3.77
CA GLN A 35 -3.71 15.85 -4.27
C GLN A 35 -3.39 17.34 -4.00
N CYS A 36 -2.17 17.69 -3.65
CA CYS A 36 -1.75 19.07 -3.43
C CYS A 36 -1.29 19.82 -4.71
N GLY A 37 -1.68 19.37 -5.89
CA GLY A 37 -1.44 20.11 -7.14
C GLY A 37 -0.08 19.86 -7.80
N LYS A 38 0.60 18.72 -7.58
CA LYS A 38 1.85 18.32 -8.27
C LYS A 38 1.74 18.43 -9.78
N SER A 39 0.67 17.83 -10.36
CA SER A 39 0.48 17.80 -11.82
C SER A 39 0.34 19.19 -12.44
N VAL A 40 -0.19 20.18 -11.71
CA VAL A 40 -0.29 21.56 -12.17
C VAL A 40 1.11 22.17 -12.35
N VAL A 41 2.00 22.03 -11.36
CA VAL A 41 3.37 22.54 -11.45
C VAL A 41 4.15 21.84 -12.55
N LEU A 42 4.05 20.50 -12.66
CA LEU A 42 4.69 19.73 -13.72
C LEU A 42 4.24 20.20 -15.10
N SER A 43 2.94 20.44 -15.29
CA SER A 43 2.41 20.99 -16.55
C SER A 43 3.00 22.35 -16.87
N LEU A 44 3.05 23.24 -15.88
CA LEU A 44 3.58 24.60 -16.07
C LEU A 44 5.09 24.61 -16.33
N LEU A 45 5.87 23.77 -15.66
CA LEU A 45 7.31 23.59 -15.91
C LEU A 45 7.57 23.13 -17.34
N LEU A 46 6.81 22.13 -17.83
CA LEU A 46 6.91 21.60 -19.18
C LEU A 46 6.53 22.66 -20.24
N ILE A 47 5.44 23.40 -20.00
CA ILE A 47 4.99 24.47 -20.88
C ILE A 47 6.04 25.60 -20.92
N TYR A 48 6.51 26.05 -19.76
CA TYR A 48 7.52 27.11 -19.67
C TYR A 48 8.81 26.71 -20.37
N ALA A 49 9.34 25.52 -20.14
CA ALA A 49 10.52 25.00 -20.83
C ALA A 49 10.34 24.95 -22.34
N SER A 50 9.14 24.60 -22.83
CA SER A 50 8.82 24.59 -24.26
C SER A 50 8.72 25.97 -24.87
N LEU A 51 8.43 27.02 -24.09
CA LEU A 51 8.31 28.40 -24.56
C LEU A 51 9.61 29.18 -24.40
N LYS A 52 10.49 28.76 -23.49
CA LYS A 52 11.76 29.46 -23.19
C LYS A 52 12.70 29.52 -24.38
N GLU A 53 12.71 28.48 -25.22
CA GLU A 53 13.56 28.38 -26.41
C GLU A 53 12.83 27.60 -27.52
N THR A 54 13.05 28.03 -28.79
CA THR A 54 12.48 27.30 -29.93
C THR A 54 13.16 25.97 -30.15
N HIS A 55 12.43 25.00 -30.69
CA HIS A 55 12.92 23.63 -30.93
C HIS A 55 13.38 22.92 -29.66
N SER A 56 12.84 23.30 -28.50
CA SER A 56 13.13 22.57 -27.24
C SER A 56 12.45 21.20 -27.24
N TRP A 57 13.08 20.25 -26.58
CA TRP A 57 12.54 18.92 -26.38
C TRP A 57 12.53 18.57 -24.89
N SER A 58 11.34 18.45 -24.33
CA SER A 58 11.12 18.03 -22.95
C SER A 58 10.51 16.63 -22.88
N MET A 59 10.72 15.97 -21.76
CA MET A 59 10.14 14.67 -21.50
C MET A 59 9.51 14.62 -20.12
N SER A 60 8.38 13.93 -20.02
CA SER A 60 7.75 13.63 -18.73
C SER A 60 7.50 12.14 -18.58
N ILE A 61 7.89 11.58 -17.44
CA ILE A 61 7.75 10.17 -17.11
C ILE A 61 6.91 9.99 -15.85
N SER A 62 5.96 9.07 -15.92
CA SER A 62 5.13 8.61 -14.80
C SER A 62 5.32 7.11 -14.59
N PRO A 63 4.97 6.53 -13.43
CA PRO A 63 5.07 5.09 -13.21
C PRO A 63 4.31 4.26 -14.24
N ILE A 64 3.06 4.64 -14.53
CA ILE A 64 2.16 3.92 -15.45
C ILE A 64 1.62 4.82 -16.54
N PHE A 65 1.23 4.22 -17.67
CA PHE A 65 0.73 4.93 -18.85
C PHE A 65 -0.50 5.80 -18.58
N ALA A 66 -1.42 5.36 -17.71
CA ALA A 66 -2.62 6.13 -17.38
C ALA A 66 -2.30 7.48 -16.71
N GLN A 67 -1.27 7.52 -15.85
CA GLN A 67 -0.80 8.76 -15.21
C GLN A 67 -0.11 9.69 -16.22
N ALA A 68 0.74 9.14 -17.10
CA ALA A 68 1.35 9.91 -18.19
C ALA A 68 0.29 10.54 -19.10
N ARG A 69 -0.77 9.80 -19.44
CA ARG A 69 -1.90 10.31 -20.24
C ARG A 69 -2.66 11.43 -19.53
N LYS A 70 -2.84 11.33 -18.21
CA LYS A 70 -3.49 12.39 -17.44
C LYS A 70 -2.69 13.68 -17.54
N LEU A 71 -1.39 13.65 -17.27
CA LEU A 71 -0.53 14.82 -17.34
C LEU A 71 -0.45 15.40 -18.79
N TYR A 72 -0.43 14.54 -19.81
CA TYR A 72 -0.57 14.96 -21.20
C TYR A 72 -1.85 15.77 -21.42
N ASN A 73 -3.00 15.29 -20.95
CA ASN A 73 -4.27 15.99 -21.09
C ASN A 73 -4.29 17.31 -20.33
N ASP A 74 -3.68 17.39 -19.16
CA ASP A 74 -3.55 18.62 -18.38
C ASP A 74 -2.75 19.68 -19.16
N VAL A 75 -1.61 19.29 -19.74
CA VAL A 75 -0.80 20.19 -20.59
C VAL A 75 -1.57 20.62 -21.85
N VAL A 76 -2.27 19.70 -22.52
CA VAL A 76 -3.11 20.03 -23.69
C VAL A 76 -4.19 21.06 -23.32
N SER A 77 -4.84 20.90 -22.19
CA SER A 77 -5.88 21.81 -21.71
C SER A 77 -5.32 23.22 -21.44
N ILE A 78 -4.19 23.33 -20.74
CA ILE A 78 -3.59 24.61 -20.35
C ILE A 78 -2.99 25.33 -21.57
N ALA A 79 -2.24 24.61 -22.41
CA ALA A 79 -1.45 25.18 -23.51
C ALA A 79 -2.17 25.16 -24.87
N SER A 80 -3.47 24.80 -24.93
CA SER A 80 -4.24 24.65 -26.16
C SER A 80 -3.97 25.73 -27.23
N PRO A 81 -3.92 27.05 -26.91
CA PRO A 81 -3.68 28.10 -27.93
C PRO A 81 -2.27 28.07 -28.55
N LEU A 82 -1.33 27.38 -27.93
CA LEU A 82 0.10 27.32 -28.36
C LEU A 82 0.43 25.99 -29.04
N ILE A 83 -0.48 25.05 -29.06
CA ILE A 83 -0.25 23.73 -29.62
C ILE A 83 -0.49 23.73 -31.13
N LYS A 84 0.52 23.28 -31.88
CA LYS A 84 0.44 23.05 -33.32
C LYS A 84 -0.18 21.66 -33.61
N LYS A 85 0.19 20.65 -32.85
CA LYS A 85 -0.28 19.28 -32.98
C LYS A 85 -0.21 18.55 -31.64
N ALA A 86 -1.27 17.83 -31.31
CA ALA A 86 -1.33 16.92 -30.17
C ALA A 86 -1.65 15.49 -30.64
N ASN A 87 -0.82 14.52 -30.24
CA ASN A 87 -1.00 13.11 -30.60
C ASN A 87 -1.28 12.30 -29.32
N GLY A 88 -2.56 12.02 -29.06
CA GLY A 88 -2.99 11.29 -27.88
C GLY A 88 -2.65 9.79 -27.88
N THR A 89 -2.31 9.19 -29.02
CA THR A 89 -1.86 7.79 -29.09
C THR A 89 -0.40 7.66 -28.66
N GLN A 90 0.44 8.56 -29.16
CA GLN A 90 1.87 8.58 -28.85
C GLN A 90 2.19 9.42 -27.61
N LEU A 91 1.22 10.14 -27.06
CA LEU A 91 1.37 11.12 -25.99
C LEU A 91 2.49 12.13 -26.30
N GLU A 92 2.37 12.82 -27.42
CA GLU A 92 3.31 13.86 -27.88
C GLU A 92 2.58 15.17 -28.19
N ILE A 93 3.18 16.28 -27.80
CA ILE A 93 2.71 17.63 -28.09
C ILE A 93 3.79 18.36 -28.90
N SER A 94 3.40 18.99 -30.00
CA SER A 94 4.23 19.90 -30.76
C SER A 94 3.67 21.33 -30.68
N PHE A 95 4.49 22.30 -30.32
CA PHE A 95 4.11 23.70 -30.18
C PHE A 95 4.35 24.48 -31.49
N ILE A 96 3.76 25.67 -31.60
CA ILE A 96 3.90 26.56 -32.75
C ILE A 96 5.34 27.05 -32.98
N ASN A 97 6.16 27.10 -31.91
CA ASN A 97 7.60 27.45 -31.98
C ASN A 97 8.50 26.23 -32.26
N CYS A 98 7.93 25.14 -32.75
CA CYS A 98 8.62 23.87 -33.03
C CYS A 98 9.23 23.16 -31.82
N SER A 99 8.79 23.48 -30.59
CA SER A 99 9.15 22.73 -29.40
C SER A 99 8.27 21.51 -29.23
N HIS A 100 8.75 20.52 -28.47
CA HIS A 100 8.08 19.25 -28.30
C HIS A 100 8.08 18.79 -26.84
N ILE A 101 7.03 18.12 -26.43
CA ILE A 101 6.96 17.36 -25.18
C ILE A 101 6.56 15.93 -25.48
N LYS A 102 7.34 14.98 -24.97
CA LYS A 102 7.02 13.55 -24.95
C LYS A 102 6.60 13.13 -23.54
N PHE A 103 5.47 12.43 -23.43
CA PHE A 103 5.05 11.81 -22.19
C PHE A 103 5.22 10.30 -22.31
N GLY A 104 5.77 9.68 -21.27
CA GLY A 104 6.03 8.25 -21.23
C GLY A 104 5.78 7.66 -19.85
N SER A 105 5.87 6.35 -19.74
CA SER A 105 5.80 5.63 -18.47
C SER A 105 7.00 4.73 -18.24
N ALA A 106 7.28 4.44 -16.97
CA ALA A 106 8.34 3.50 -16.60
C ALA A 106 8.08 2.07 -17.13
N GLU A 107 6.82 1.73 -17.44
CA GLU A 107 6.45 0.47 -18.06
C GLU A 107 7.06 0.28 -19.46
N GLN A 108 7.41 1.35 -20.15
CA GLN A 108 8.02 1.30 -21.48
C GLN A 108 9.49 0.83 -21.46
N GLY A 109 10.13 0.86 -20.28
CA GLY A 109 11.47 0.32 -20.09
C GLY A 109 12.51 0.86 -21.07
N ASP A 110 13.25 -0.04 -21.71
CA ASP A 110 14.34 0.29 -22.64
C ASP A 110 13.90 1.06 -23.90
N ALA A 111 12.62 1.06 -24.25
CA ALA A 111 12.12 1.83 -25.39
C ALA A 111 12.37 3.35 -25.27
N LEU A 112 12.63 3.81 -24.05
CA LEU A 112 12.95 5.24 -23.79
C LEU A 112 14.40 5.61 -24.03
N ARG A 113 15.33 4.67 -24.20
CA ARG A 113 16.77 4.93 -24.41
C ARG A 113 17.11 5.77 -25.68
N GLY A 114 16.21 5.82 -26.64
CA GLY A 114 16.41 6.59 -27.87
C GLY A 114 16.06 8.07 -27.80
N TYR A 115 15.51 8.53 -26.68
CA TYR A 115 15.11 9.93 -26.51
C TYR A 115 16.23 10.78 -25.90
N THR A 116 16.17 12.07 -26.16
CA THR A 116 17.10 13.08 -25.61
C THR A 116 16.36 14.40 -25.44
N THR A 117 16.55 15.06 -24.31
CA THR A 117 16.10 16.44 -24.11
C THR A 117 17.02 17.41 -24.85
N LYS A 118 16.51 18.57 -25.33
CA LYS A 118 17.27 19.54 -26.13
C LYS A 118 16.84 20.97 -25.82
N ASN A 119 17.73 21.93 -26.07
CA ASN A 119 17.44 23.37 -26.16
C ASN A 119 16.56 23.86 -24.99
N SER A 120 17.08 23.87 -23.78
CA SER A 120 16.35 24.24 -22.58
C SER A 120 15.14 23.33 -22.23
N GLY A 121 14.98 22.19 -22.93
CA GLY A 121 14.04 21.16 -22.55
C GLY A 121 14.42 20.51 -21.21
N ILE A 122 13.45 19.99 -20.51
CA ILE A 122 13.59 19.42 -19.16
C ILE A 122 13.10 17.97 -19.11
N LEU A 123 13.57 17.23 -18.11
CA LEU A 123 13.00 15.95 -17.72
C LEU A 123 12.18 16.13 -16.46
N CYS A 124 10.89 15.78 -16.52
CA CYS A 124 10.00 15.72 -15.37
C CYS A 124 9.70 14.27 -15.03
N VAL A 125 9.75 13.90 -13.76
CA VAL A 125 9.39 12.55 -13.27
C VAL A 125 8.32 12.70 -12.20
N ASP A 126 7.11 12.24 -12.53
CA ASP A 126 5.97 12.26 -11.62
C ASP A 126 5.91 10.96 -10.84
N GLU A 127 5.45 11.05 -9.59
CA GLU A 127 5.33 9.92 -8.64
C GLU A 127 6.63 9.08 -8.57
N PHE A 128 7.77 9.78 -8.42
CA PHE A 128 9.10 9.20 -8.49
C PHE A 128 9.37 8.10 -7.45
N ALA A 129 8.76 8.17 -6.27
CA ALA A 129 8.88 7.12 -5.24
C ALA A 129 8.34 5.75 -5.70
N PHE A 130 7.64 5.69 -6.84
CA PHE A 130 7.10 4.46 -7.44
C PHE A 130 7.93 3.97 -8.64
N ILE A 131 9.03 4.65 -8.94
CA ILE A 131 9.94 4.34 -10.04
C ILE A 131 11.21 3.71 -9.46
N LYS A 132 11.70 2.64 -10.10
CA LYS A 132 12.92 1.95 -9.69
C LYS A 132 14.15 2.85 -9.84
N SER A 133 15.04 2.81 -8.86
CA SER A 133 16.26 3.61 -8.87
C SER A 133 17.14 3.29 -10.10
N GLU A 134 17.27 2.01 -10.45
CA GLU A 134 18.06 1.57 -11.62
C GLU A 134 17.47 2.15 -12.92
N PHE A 135 16.15 2.13 -13.09
CA PHE A 135 15.50 2.71 -14.26
C PHE A 135 15.76 4.22 -14.36
N PHE A 136 15.74 4.92 -13.23
CA PHE A 136 16.03 6.34 -13.21
C PHE A 136 17.48 6.64 -13.61
N TYR A 137 18.45 5.99 -12.96
CA TYR A 137 19.86 6.27 -13.23
C TYR A 137 20.36 5.71 -14.57
N ASP A 138 19.89 4.54 -15.00
CA ASP A 138 20.40 3.86 -16.19
C ASP A 138 19.69 4.30 -17.48
N ILE A 139 18.46 4.81 -17.39
CA ILE A 139 17.65 5.17 -18.57
C ILE A 139 17.30 6.65 -18.58
N LEU A 140 16.75 7.21 -17.49
CA LEU A 140 16.21 8.57 -17.52
C LEU A 140 17.29 9.64 -17.40
N VAL A 141 18.25 9.51 -16.50
CA VAL A 141 19.35 10.48 -16.34
C VAL A 141 20.16 10.64 -17.65
N PRO A 142 20.53 9.56 -18.38
CA PRO A 142 21.23 9.68 -19.66
C PRO A 142 20.50 10.50 -20.73
N ILE A 143 19.17 10.58 -20.68
CA ILE A 143 18.36 11.38 -21.62
C ILE A 143 18.72 12.87 -21.52
N THR A 144 19.19 13.33 -20.35
CA THR A 144 19.52 14.74 -20.09
C THR A 144 20.99 15.10 -20.32
N ASN A 145 21.89 14.11 -20.41
CA ASN A 145 23.34 14.31 -20.36
C ASN A 145 23.90 15.15 -21.52
N VAL A 146 23.37 14.99 -22.74
CA VAL A 146 23.92 15.66 -23.95
C VAL A 146 23.73 17.18 -23.88
N HIS A 147 22.62 17.62 -23.31
CA HIS A 147 22.26 19.05 -23.27
C HIS A 147 22.23 19.63 -21.86
N HIS A 148 22.70 18.86 -20.87
CA HIS A 148 22.74 19.29 -19.47
C HIS A 148 21.38 19.82 -18.98
N SER A 149 20.32 19.06 -19.25
CA SER A 149 18.96 19.53 -18.98
C SER A 149 18.60 19.36 -17.50
N ASP A 150 17.78 20.27 -17.00
CA ASP A 150 17.27 20.20 -15.64
C ASP A 150 16.35 18.97 -15.45
N ILE A 151 16.41 18.36 -14.28
CA ILE A 151 15.58 17.22 -13.88
C ILE A 151 14.67 17.65 -12.72
N PHE A 152 13.39 17.43 -12.89
CA PHE A 152 12.37 17.69 -11.86
C PHE A 152 11.72 16.39 -11.43
N VAL A 153 11.85 16.03 -10.17
CA VAL A 153 11.22 14.84 -9.59
C VAL A 153 10.21 15.21 -8.52
N PHE A 154 8.99 14.71 -8.65
CA PHE A 154 7.89 14.96 -7.74
C PHE A 154 7.33 13.64 -7.22
N SER A 155 7.05 13.57 -5.94
CA SER A 155 6.34 12.43 -5.37
C SER A 155 5.72 12.71 -4.02
N THR A 156 4.72 11.90 -3.69
CA THR A 156 4.39 11.56 -2.32
C THR A 156 5.50 10.63 -1.80
N PRO A 157 6.08 10.87 -0.61
CA PRO A 157 7.15 10.04 -0.08
C PRO A 157 6.64 8.65 0.32
N LYS A 158 7.53 7.67 0.31
CA LYS A 158 7.28 6.34 0.83
C LYS A 158 8.26 6.02 1.96
N PHE A 159 9.31 5.28 1.67
CA PHE A 159 10.27 4.83 2.66
C PHE A 159 11.53 5.69 2.69
N LYS A 160 12.25 5.69 3.83
CA LYS A 160 13.56 6.30 3.99
C LYS A 160 14.66 5.50 3.27
N GLN A 161 14.39 5.16 2.00
CA GLN A 161 15.31 4.44 1.13
C GLN A 161 14.98 4.68 -0.34
N GLY A 162 15.96 4.39 -1.22
CA GLY A 162 15.83 4.55 -2.67
C GLY A 162 16.10 5.96 -3.15
N ALA A 163 16.15 6.12 -4.47
CA ALA A 163 16.62 7.34 -5.12
C ALA A 163 15.85 8.61 -4.70
N PHE A 164 14.52 8.51 -4.49
CA PHE A 164 13.74 9.68 -4.09
C PHE A 164 14.13 10.22 -2.71
N TYR A 165 14.26 9.33 -1.73
CA TYR A 165 14.70 9.71 -0.38
C TYR A 165 16.11 10.27 -0.39
N GLU A 166 17.05 9.58 -1.05
CA GLU A 166 18.45 9.99 -1.14
C GLU A 166 18.62 11.36 -1.79
N LEU A 167 17.94 11.58 -2.92
CA LEU A 167 17.99 12.87 -3.61
C LEU A 167 17.32 13.98 -2.80
N PHE A 168 16.20 13.68 -2.12
CA PHE A 168 15.53 14.64 -1.26
C PHE A 168 16.44 15.09 -0.10
N VAL A 169 17.11 14.16 0.56
CA VAL A 169 18.06 14.47 1.66
C VAL A 169 19.26 15.26 1.13
N LYS A 170 19.85 14.87 -0.01
CA LYS A 170 20.96 15.60 -0.65
C LYS A 170 20.57 17.04 -0.96
N GLY A 171 19.37 17.27 -1.49
CA GLY A 171 18.91 18.62 -1.86
C GLY A 171 18.51 19.52 -0.68
N LEU A 172 18.56 19.00 0.56
CA LEU A 172 18.47 19.80 1.80
C LEU A 172 19.84 20.25 2.30
N SER A 173 20.95 19.69 1.77
CA SER A 173 22.31 19.96 2.18
C SER A 173 23.00 20.91 1.19
N ASP A 174 23.78 21.85 1.69
CA ASP A 174 24.63 22.75 0.89
C ASP A 174 25.82 22.02 0.23
N GLU A 175 26.07 20.76 0.58
CA GLU A 175 27.11 19.92 -0.05
C GLU A 175 26.80 19.57 -1.51
N PHE A 176 25.53 19.63 -1.89
CA PHE A 176 25.06 19.29 -3.24
C PHE A 176 24.38 20.49 -3.93
N PRO A 177 25.11 21.53 -4.33
CA PRO A 177 24.54 22.80 -4.79
C PRO A 177 23.70 22.67 -6.08
N THR A 178 23.86 21.58 -6.81
CA THR A 178 23.08 21.28 -8.03
C THR A 178 21.75 20.57 -7.72
N ILE A 179 21.52 20.14 -6.49
CA ILE A 179 20.28 19.49 -6.07
C ILE A 179 19.53 20.42 -5.12
N LYS A 180 18.24 20.66 -5.36
CA LYS A 180 17.40 21.48 -4.50
C LYS A 180 16.13 20.72 -4.13
N SER A 181 15.86 20.64 -2.84
CA SER A 181 14.64 19.99 -2.32
C SER A 181 13.60 21.00 -1.87
N PHE A 182 12.34 20.71 -2.20
CA PHE A 182 11.18 21.43 -1.73
C PHE A 182 10.28 20.50 -0.92
N ASP A 183 9.95 20.92 0.29
CA ASP A 183 9.01 20.25 1.18
C ASP A 183 7.73 21.08 1.28
N TRP A 184 6.67 20.62 0.63
CA TRP A 184 5.42 21.36 0.63
C TRP A 184 4.71 21.33 1.99
N THR A 185 5.08 20.42 2.89
CA THR A 185 4.53 20.43 4.26
C THR A 185 5.00 21.62 5.10
N GLN A 186 5.95 22.41 4.62
CA GLN A 186 6.38 23.67 5.26
C GLN A 186 5.47 24.86 4.95
N TYR A 187 4.46 24.68 4.08
CA TYR A 187 3.49 25.68 3.70
C TYR A 187 2.12 25.38 4.33
N ASP A 188 1.25 26.38 4.34
CA ASP A 188 -0.16 26.18 4.69
C ASP A 188 -0.87 25.40 3.56
N LEU A 189 -1.28 24.19 3.87
CA LEU A 189 -2.01 23.31 2.96
C LEU A 189 -3.49 23.18 3.32
N SER A 190 -4.01 24.00 4.24
CA SER A 190 -5.36 23.91 4.78
C SER A 190 -6.47 23.98 3.73
N GLU A 191 -6.22 24.65 2.60
CA GLU A 191 -7.15 24.71 1.46
C GLU A 191 -7.35 23.32 0.80
N TYR A 192 -6.31 22.47 0.78
CA TYR A 192 -6.33 21.12 0.18
C TYR A 192 -6.56 20.03 1.22
N LEU A 193 -6.04 20.23 2.41
CA LEU A 193 -6.05 19.30 3.54
C LEU A 193 -6.57 20.02 4.79
N PRO A 194 -7.87 20.36 4.88
CA PRO A 194 -8.47 20.96 6.06
C PRO A 194 -8.32 20.05 7.28
N GLU A 195 -8.12 20.63 8.45
CA GLU A 195 -7.84 19.88 9.69
C GLU A 195 -8.91 18.83 10.01
N HIS A 196 -10.19 19.14 9.79
CA HIS A 196 -11.28 18.19 10.02
C HIS A 196 -11.21 16.95 9.11
N LEU A 197 -10.70 17.08 7.87
CA LEU A 197 -10.46 15.93 6.98
C LEU A 197 -9.23 15.15 7.40
N LEU A 198 -8.17 15.83 7.83
CA LEU A 198 -6.99 15.16 8.37
C LEU A 198 -7.32 14.32 9.61
N GLU A 199 -8.15 14.85 10.51
CA GLU A 199 -8.63 14.09 11.67
C GLU A 199 -9.49 12.88 11.27
N LEU A 200 -10.37 13.05 10.28
CA LEU A 200 -11.17 11.96 9.73
C LEU A 200 -10.28 10.86 9.14
N TYR A 201 -9.34 11.23 8.28
CA TYR A 201 -8.42 10.29 7.63
C TYR A 201 -7.49 9.61 8.64
N ARG A 202 -7.04 10.33 9.67
CA ARG A 202 -6.25 9.75 10.77
C ARG A 202 -6.98 8.62 11.48
N LYS A 203 -8.31 8.69 11.59
CA LYS A 203 -9.14 7.67 12.23
C LYS A 203 -9.52 6.52 11.31
N GLN A 204 -9.50 6.73 9.99
CA GLN A 204 -9.99 5.75 9.02
C GLN A 204 -8.88 5.02 8.25
N LEU A 205 -7.68 5.60 8.20
CA LEU A 205 -6.57 5.05 7.41
C LEU A 205 -5.53 4.39 8.30
N PRO A 206 -4.88 3.33 7.82
CA PRO A 206 -3.70 2.78 8.47
C PRO A 206 -2.64 3.86 8.66
N ARG A 207 -1.98 3.85 9.81
CA ARG A 207 -1.03 4.88 10.26
C ARG A 207 0.05 5.19 9.20
N LEU A 208 0.67 4.16 8.63
CA LEU A 208 1.72 4.35 7.62
C LEU A 208 1.17 5.00 6.34
N THR A 209 -0.03 4.63 5.91
CA THR A 209 -0.71 5.26 4.77
C THR A 209 -1.01 6.72 5.07
N PHE A 210 -1.54 7.03 6.25
CA PHE A 210 -1.81 8.41 6.65
C PHE A 210 -0.53 9.25 6.71
N GLN A 211 0.54 8.73 7.32
CA GLN A 211 1.84 9.41 7.40
C GLN A 211 2.44 9.71 6.02
N SER A 212 2.41 8.74 5.11
CA SER A 212 2.97 8.87 3.77
C SER A 212 2.12 9.77 2.87
N GLU A 213 0.83 9.46 2.73
CA GLU A 213 -0.03 10.06 1.70
C GLU A 213 -0.55 11.45 2.10
N TYR A 214 -0.78 11.70 3.40
CA TYR A 214 -1.38 12.93 3.88
C TYR A 214 -0.40 13.84 4.64
N LEU A 215 0.50 13.26 5.45
CA LEU A 215 1.52 14.05 6.15
C LEU A 215 2.83 14.16 5.35
N ALA A 216 2.92 13.52 4.19
CA ALA A 216 4.11 13.46 3.36
C ALA A 216 5.39 13.14 4.13
N GLN A 217 5.32 12.19 5.05
CA GLN A 217 6.44 11.73 5.84
C GLN A 217 7.10 10.52 5.17
N PHE A 218 8.43 10.52 5.11
CA PHE A 218 9.16 9.31 4.78
C PHE A 218 9.05 8.31 5.92
N ILE A 219 8.64 7.10 5.62
CA ILE A 219 8.43 6.01 6.57
C ILE A 219 9.73 5.26 6.78
N THR A 220 10.09 4.99 8.03
CA THR A 220 11.14 4.01 8.34
C THR A 220 10.60 2.63 8.03
N GLY A 221 11.23 1.90 7.09
CA GLY A 221 10.84 0.53 6.72
C GLY A 221 11.14 -0.53 7.80
N GLU A 222 11.67 -0.13 8.94
CA GLU A 222 11.98 -0.97 10.08
C GLU A 222 11.14 -0.53 11.27
N GLY A 223 10.32 -1.42 11.78
CA GLY A 223 9.51 -1.22 12.97
C GLY A 223 8.33 -2.18 13.03
N THR A 224 7.87 -2.46 14.24
CA THR A 224 6.69 -3.30 14.47
C THR A 224 5.48 -2.72 13.75
N VAL A 225 4.81 -3.56 12.98
CA VAL A 225 3.59 -3.20 12.24
C VAL A 225 2.44 -2.86 13.20
N PHE A 226 2.41 -3.50 14.36
CA PHE A 226 1.31 -3.41 15.32
C PHE A 226 1.71 -2.77 16.66
N PRO A 227 2.11 -1.49 16.74
CA PRO A 227 2.56 -0.89 18.00
C PRO A 227 1.46 -0.80 19.07
N ALA A 228 0.20 -0.79 18.67
CA ALA A 228 -0.95 -0.60 19.57
C ALA A 228 -1.54 -1.90 20.14
N PHE A 229 -1.04 -3.10 19.77
CA PHE A 229 -1.68 -4.36 20.15
C PHE A 229 -1.80 -4.59 21.68
N LYS A 230 -0.85 -4.08 22.48
CA LYS A 230 -0.79 -4.31 23.92
C LYS A 230 -2.02 -3.78 24.67
N GLN A 231 -2.63 -2.71 24.20
CA GLN A 231 -3.83 -2.14 24.82
C GLN A 231 -5.11 -2.90 24.47
N CYS A 232 -5.02 -3.84 23.52
CA CYS A 232 -6.14 -4.68 23.10
C CYS A 232 -6.10 -6.09 23.73
N VAL A 233 -5.14 -6.33 24.62
CA VAL A 233 -5.03 -7.61 25.33
C VAL A 233 -6.12 -7.71 26.40
N GLY A 234 -6.94 -8.76 26.33
CA GLY A 234 -8.03 -8.98 27.26
C GLY A 234 -8.55 -10.40 27.19
N GLN A 235 -9.54 -10.71 28.02
CA GLN A 235 -10.25 -11.98 27.98
C GLN A 235 -11.64 -11.78 27.38
N TYR A 236 -12.05 -12.71 26.55
CA TYR A 236 -13.37 -12.74 25.97
C TYR A 236 -13.99 -14.12 26.12
N THR A 237 -15.23 -14.14 26.59
CA THR A 237 -16.04 -15.39 26.69
C THR A 237 -16.97 -15.42 25.49
N LEU A 238 -16.98 -16.54 24.77
CA LEU A 238 -17.81 -16.73 23.59
C LEU A 238 -19.30 -16.58 23.91
N ASP A 239 -20.03 -15.84 23.09
CA ASP A 239 -21.48 -15.73 23.14
C ASP A 239 -22.09 -16.75 22.15
N LYS A 240 -22.96 -17.62 22.66
CA LYS A 240 -23.62 -18.68 21.87
C LYS A 240 -24.67 -18.15 20.90
N ASN A 241 -25.09 -16.90 21.06
CA ASN A 241 -26.04 -16.26 20.18
C ASN A 241 -25.36 -15.62 18.93
N GLU A 242 -24.03 -15.48 18.97
CA GLU A 242 -23.24 -14.95 17.87
C GLU A 242 -22.62 -16.08 17.03
N GLU A 243 -22.36 -15.81 15.78
CA GLU A 243 -21.64 -16.74 14.90
C GLU A 243 -20.20 -16.96 15.38
N LEU A 244 -19.75 -18.19 15.34
CA LEU A 244 -18.39 -18.55 15.67
C LEU A 244 -17.51 -18.57 14.42
N TYR A 245 -16.29 -18.08 14.54
CA TYR A 245 -15.30 -18.05 13.46
C TYR A 245 -14.02 -18.75 13.89
N LEU A 246 -13.55 -19.64 13.03
CA LEU A 246 -12.27 -20.31 13.15
C LEU A 246 -11.43 -19.94 11.92
N SER A 247 -10.24 -19.45 12.12
CA SER A 247 -9.27 -19.28 11.02
C SER A 247 -8.08 -20.19 11.23
N VAL A 248 -7.57 -20.78 10.13
CA VAL A 248 -6.52 -21.80 10.19
C VAL A 248 -5.38 -21.41 9.26
N ASP A 249 -4.20 -21.30 9.84
CA ASP A 249 -2.92 -21.29 9.13
C ASP A 249 -2.29 -22.69 9.25
N TRP A 250 -1.89 -23.26 8.10
CA TRP A 250 -1.46 -24.66 8.03
C TRP A 250 0.05 -24.80 8.04
N SER A 251 0.57 -25.72 8.84
CA SER A 251 1.93 -26.20 8.66
C SER A 251 1.97 -27.61 8.05
N SER A 252 3.14 -27.95 7.48
CA SER A 252 3.38 -29.29 6.93
C SER A 252 3.56 -30.39 8.01
N GLY A 253 3.57 -30.02 9.29
CA GLY A 253 3.81 -30.95 10.41
C GLY A 253 5.26 -31.43 10.51
N THR A 254 6.21 -30.80 9.83
CA THR A 254 7.63 -31.19 9.80
C THR A 254 8.51 -30.48 10.86
N GLY A 255 7.87 -29.77 11.80
CA GLY A 255 8.51 -29.30 13.03
C GLY A 255 9.05 -27.88 13.06
N ALA A 256 9.10 -27.15 11.94
CA ALA A 256 9.55 -25.75 11.92
C ALA A 256 8.40 -24.78 12.16
N ASP A 257 7.30 -24.90 11.42
CA ASP A 257 6.14 -24.00 11.46
C ASP A 257 4.99 -24.66 12.22
N TYR A 258 4.10 -23.85 12.75
CA TYR A 258 2.93 -24.30 13.49
C TYR A 258 1.67 -24.24 12.65
N THR A 259 0.79 -25.24 12.79
CA THR A 259 -0.62 -25.06 12.47
C THR A 259 -1.25 -24.25 13.59
N VAL A 260 -1.89 -23.14 13.25
CA VAL A 260 -2.54 -22.26 14.21
C VAL A 260 -4.02 -22.12 13.88
N ILE A 261 -4.86 -22.32 14.89
CA ILE A 261 -6.31 -22.12 14.82
C ILE A 261 -6.67 -20.94 15.72
N THR A 262 -7.18 -19.87 15.14
CA THR A 262 -7.69 -18.72 15.89
C THR A 262 -9.20 -18.81 15.99
N VAL A 263 -9.73 -18.74 17.21
CA VAL A 263 -11.17 -18.78 17.50
C VAL A 263 -11.63 -17.40 17.93
N GLY A 264 -12.66 -16.87 17.27
CA GLY A 264 -13.18 -15.54 17.58
C GLY A 264 -14.61 -15.31 17.10
N GLN A 265 -15.14 -14.15 17.44
CA GLN A 265 -16.50 -13.73 17.13
C GLN A 265 -16.56 -12.22 16.80
N PRO A 266 -17.57 -11.74 16.06
CA PRO A 266 -17.92 -10.33 16.08
C PRO A 266 -18.35 -9.91 17.49
N PHE A 267 -18.02 -8.71 17.90
CA PHE A 267 -18.39 -8.13 19.20
C PHE A 267 -18.81 -6.68 19.01
N GLY A 268 -20.09 -6.47 18.72
CA GLY A 268 -20.60 -5.18 18.29
C GLY A 268 -19.94 -4.72 16.99
N ASP A 269 -19.26 -3.57 17.04
CA ASP A 269 -18.44 -3.07 15.92
C ASP A 269 -16.97 -3.54 15.97
N ALA A 270 -16.59 -4.26 17.02
CA ALA A 270 -15.28 -4.86 17.25
C ALA A 270 -15.20 -6.34 16.84
N ILE A 271 -14.03 -6.92 17.01
CA ILE A 271 -13.73 -8.36 16.87
C ILE A 271 -13.18 -8.84 18.21
N ALA A 272 -13.65 -9.98 18.68
CA ALA A 272 -13.12 -10.61 19.89
C ALA A 272 -12.51 -11.97 19.56
N VAL A 273 -11.23 -12.13 19.87
CA VAL A 273 -10.49 -13.39 19.79
C VAL A 273 -10.56 -14.06 21.16
N HIS A 274 -11.13 -15.26 21.20
CA HIS A 274 -11.25 -16.03 22.42
C HIS A 274 -9.94 -16.73 22.76
N GLN A 275 -9.38 -17.46 21.81
CA GLN A 275 -8.13 -18.21 21.98
C GLN A 275 -7.44 -18.50 20.65
N GLN A 276 -6.16 -18.86 20.74
CA GLN A 276 -5.43 -19.55 19.69
C GLN A 276 -4.98 -20.92 20.16
N VAL A 277 -5.06 -21.90 19.27
CA VAL A 277 -4.54 -23.26 19.48
C VAL A 277 -3.46 -23.49 18.43
N TYR A 278 -2.31 -23.98 18.83
CA TYR A 278 -1.19 -24.20 17.92
C TYR A 278 -0.46 -25.52 18.23
N PHE A 279 0.00 -26.19 17.19
CA PHE A 279 0.75 -27.43 17.25
C PHE A 279 1.57 -27.65 15.97
N ASN A 280 2.65 -28.43 16.05
CA ASN A 280 3.54 -28.69 14.91
C ASN A 280 3.92 -30.16 14.73
N ASP A 281 3.25 -31.06 15.47
CA ASP A 281 3.54 -32.50 15.55
C ASP A 281 2.45 -33.37 14.93
N LYS A 282 1.41 -32.78 14.32
CA LYS A 282 0.28 -33.52 13.77
C LYS A 282 0.43 -33.75 12.26
N THR A 283 -0.01 -34.95 11.83
CA THR A 283 -0.16 -35.23 10.39
C THR A 283 -1.37 -34.49 9.81
N PRO A 284 -1.47 -34.35 8.47
CA PRO A 284 -2.64 -33.74 7.82
C PRO A 284 -3.97 -34.31 8.30
N ASN A 285 -4.10 -35.64 8.35
CA ASN A 285 -5.33 -36.30 8.81
C ASN A 285 -5.66 -35.94 10.26
N THR A 286 -4.67 -36.03 11.14
CA THR A 286 -4.90 -35.73 12.58
C THR A 286 -5.20 -34.25 12.82
N THR A 287 -4.68 -33.34 11.97
CA THR A 287 -5.00 -31.93 12.02
C THR A 287 -6.45 -31.67 11.62
N VAL A 288 -6.90 -32.27 10.52
CA VAL A 288 -8.28 -32.15 10.03
C VAL A 288 -9.26 -32.75 11.03
N ASP A 289 -8.94 -33.94 11.59
CA ASP A 289 -9.74 -34.57 12.64
C ASP A 289 -9.85 -33.68 13.90
N TYR A 290 -8.75 -33.03 14.29
CA TYR A 290 -8.75 -32.11 15.42
C TYR A 290 -9.71 -30.94 15.22
N ILE A 291 -9.69 -30.33 14.03
CA ILE A 291 -10.57 -29.20 13.69
C ILE A 291 -12.04 -29.66 13.64
N ALA A 292 -12.31 -30.80 13.00
CA ALA A 292 -13.66 -31.36 12.95
C ALA A 292 -14.23 -31.65 14.35
N ASN A 293 -13.42 -32.24 15.23
CA ASN A 293 -13.82 -32.50 16.64
C ASN A 293 -14.06 -31.18 17.39
N MET A 294 -13.22 -30.16 17.18
CA MET A 294 -13.42 -28.83 17.77
C MET A 294 -14.77 -28.21 17.33
N VAL A 295 -15.14 -28.34 16.05
CA VAL A 295 -16.44 -27.89 15.53
C VAL A 295 -17.60 -28.66 16.20
N ALA A 296 -17.47 -29.98 16.31
CA ALA A 296 -18.46 -30.80 16.99
C ALA A 296 -18.63 -30.40 18.46
N ASP A 297 -17.53 -30.15 19.18
CA ASP A 297 -17.55 -29.69 20.58
C ASP A 297 -18.27 -28.34 20.72
N PHE A 298 -18.05 -27.38 19.79
CA PHE A 298 -18.80 -26.13 19.80
C PHE A 298 -20.29 -26.33 19.53
N ALA A 299 -20.64 -27.22 18.62
CA ALA A 299 -22.04 -27.57 18.40
C ALA A 299 -22.71 -28.15 19.67
N VAL A 300 -22.05 -29.07 20.36
CA VAL A 300 -22.53 -29.63 21.65
C VAL A 300 -22.67 -28.53 22.70
N GLN A 301 -21.82 -27.51 22.70
CA GLN A 301 -21.94 -26.36 23.58
C GLN A 301 -23.11 -25.43 23.22
N GLY A 302 -23.73 -25.60 22.05
CA GLY A 302 -24.93 -24.87 21.62
C GLY A 302 -24.68 -23.75 20.62
N PHE A 303 -23.50 -23.70 19.97
CA PHE A 303 -23.27 -22.80 18.82
C PHE A 303 -24.03 -23.31 17.60
N LYS A 304 -24.74 -22.40 16.91
CA LYS A 304 -25.58 -22.74 15.75
C LYS A 304 -24.88 -22.54 14.41
N THR A 305 -23.94 -21.62 14.33
CA THR A 305 -23.21 -21.29 13.11
C THR A 305 -21.72 -21.25 13.39
N VAL A 306 -20.96 -22.04 12.62
CA VAL A 306 -19.51 -22.08 12.66
C VAL A 306 -18.97 -21.78 11.28
N ASN A 307 -18.23 -20.69 11.18
CA ASN A 307 -17.56 -20.25 9.94
C ASN A 307 -16.07 -20.59 10.03
N ILE A 308 -15.55 -21.33 9.09
CA ILE A 308 -14.15 -21.74 9.04
C ILE A 308 -13.47 -21.07 7.87
N ILE A 309 -12.31 -20.46 8.08
CA ILE A 309 -11.50 -19.83 7.05
C ILE A 309 -10.12 -20.48 7.07
N VAL A 310 -9.70 -21.04 5.95
CA VAL A 310 -8.42 -21.73 5.86
C VAL A 310 -7.56 -21.12 4.77
N GLU A 311 -6.25 -21.12 4.95
CA GLU A 311 -5.34 -20.76 3.87
C GLU A 311 -5.41 -21.79 2.73
N LYS A 312 -5.47 -21.32 1.46
CA LYS A 312 -5.59 -22.19 0.29
C LYS A 312 -4.26 -22.40 -0.46
N ASN A 313 -3.21 -21.69 -0.11
CA ASN A 313 -1.94 -21.75 -0.84
C ASN A 313 -1.25 -23.11 -0.65
N SER A 314 -0.57 -23.59 -1.71
CA SER A 314 0.27 -24.79 -1.65
C SER A 314 -0.47 -26.02 -1.01
N ILE A 315 0.01 -26.49 0.12
CA ILE A 315 -0.54 -27.63 0.86
C ILE A 315 -1.96 -27.37 1.38
N GLY A 316 -2.31 -26.09 1.61
CA GLY A 316 -3.62 -25.69 2.15
C GLY A 316 -4.81 -26.12 1.28
N ALA A 317 -4.62 -26.24 -0.05
CA ALA A 317 -5.68 -26.73 -0.93
C ALA A 317 -6.03 -28.21 -0.66
N VAL A 318 -5.05 -29.02 -0.29
CA VAL A 318 -5.26 -30.45 0.07
C VAL A 318 -5.97 -30.51 1.42
N TYR A 319 -5.48 -29.79 2.43
CA TYR A 319 -6.12 -29.74 3.75
C TYR A 319 -7.56 -29.23 3.69
N TYR A 320 -7.81 -28.23 2.86
CA TYR A 320 -9.17 -27.71 2.65
C TYR A 320 -10.11 -28.80 2.13
N SER A 321 -9.70 -29.54 1.10
CA SER A 321 -10.54 -30.62 0.55
C SER A 321 -10.82 -31.72 1.56
N MET A 322 -9.79 -32.13 2.33
CA MET A 322 -9.94 -33.12 3.40
C MET A 322 -10.86 -32.61 4.53
N LEU A 323 -10.74 -31.34 4.89
CA LEU A 323 -11.56 -30.74 5.94
C LEU A 323 -13.03 -30.67 5.52
N VAL A 324 -13.32 -30.22 4.29
CA VAL A 324 -14.70 -30.15 3.77
C VAL A 324 -15.34 -31.54 3.77
N GLU A 325 -14.63 -32.56 3.26
CA GLU A 325 -15.12 -33.95 3.28
C GLU A 325 -15.43 -34.43 4.72
N LYS A 326 -14.55 -34.07 5.66
CA LYS A 326 -14.75 -34.47 7.07
C LYS A 326 -15.91 -33.72 7.72
N LEU A 327 -16.08 -32.44 7.44
CA LEU A 327 -17.17 -31.61 7.98
C LEU A 327 -18.54 -32.07 7.48
N ASP A 328 -18.64 -32.55 6.24
CA ASP A 328 -19.88 -33.10 5.65
C ASP A 328 -20.39 -34.36 6.40
N HIS A 329 -19.48 -35.00 7.13
CA HIS A 329 -19.78 -36.24 7.90
C HIS A 329 -19.85 -36.01 9.42
N ILE A 330 -19.90 -34.75 9.88
CA ILE A 330 -20.08 -34.51 11.34
C ILE A 330 -21.48 -34.90 11.75
N GLU A 331 -21.56 -36.04 12.48
CA GLU A 331 -22.74 -36.43 13.22
C GLU A 331 -22.64 -35.85 14.64
N VAL A 332 -23.51 -34.92 14.98
CA VAL A 332 -23.63 -34.40 16.36
C VAL A 332 -24.66 -35.27 17.08
N GLU A 333 -24.21 -36.05 18.03
CA GLU A 333 -25.13 -36.75 18.96
C GLU A 333 -25.82 -35.71 19.85
N TRP A 334 -27.02 -35.34 19.47
CA TRP A 334 -27.87 -34.45 20.26
C TRP A 334 -28.53 -35.20 21.39
N ASN A 335 -28.42 -34.70 22.61
CA ASN A 335 -29.19 -35.20 23.73
C ASN A 335 -30.71 -35.09 23.45
N GLU A 336 -31.51 -36.09 23.87
CA GLU A 336 -32.93 -36.23 23.59
C GLU A 336 -33.84 -35.03 23.94
N ASN A 337 -33.29 -33.98 24.54
CA ASN A 337 -34.01 -32.77 24.95
C ASN A 337 -33.82 -31.56 24.02
N HIS A 338 -33.17 -31.69 22.86
CA HIS A 338 -32.99 -30.57 21.91
C HIS A 338 -34.03 -30.61 20.79
N ASN A 339 -34.69 -29.49 20.57
CA ASN A 339 -35.67 -29.28 19.50
C ASN A 339 -34.99 -29.37 18.14
N TRP A 340 -35.45 -30.20 17.22
CA TRP A 340 -34.92 -30.50 15.89
C TRP A 340 -34.83 -29.30 14.91
N ASN A 341 -35.25 -28.10 15.32
CA ASN A 341 -35.21 -26.88 14.49
C ASN A 341 -33.88 -26.12 14.55
N ASP A 342 -32.92 -26.53 15.37
CA ASP A 342 -31.64 -25.84 15.51
C ASP A 342 -30.51 -26.63 14.78
N GLN A 343 -30.55 -26.67 13.45
CA GLN A 343 -29.47 -27.28 12.67
C GLN A 343 -28.17 -26.47 12.79
N LEU A 344 -27.06 -27.17 13.04
CA LEU A 344 -25.71 -26.60 12.94
C LEU A 344 -25.44 -26.20 11.48
N SER A 345 -25.10 -24.94 11.27
CA SER A 345 -24.63 -24.43 9.97
C SER A 345 -23.12 -24.34 9.99
N ILE A 346 -22.43 -25.07 9.10
CA ILE A 346 -20.99 -25.00 8.94
C ILE A 346 -20.70 -24.38 7.58
N ASN A 347 -19.97 -23.28 7.58
CA ASN A 347 -19.51 -22.61 6.38
C ASN A 347 -17.99 -22.68 6.29
N CYS A 348 -17.44 -23.32 5.27
CA CYS A 348 -16.01 -23.42 5.08
C CYS A 348 -15.57 -22.56 3.86
N GLY A 349 -14.75 -21.56 4.12
CA GLY A 349 -14.20 -20.65 3.12
C GLY A 349 -12.68 -20.68 3.08
N THR A 350 -12.11 -20.03 2.07
CA THR A 350 -10.66 -20.01 1.88
C THR A 350 -10.11 -18.58 1.84
N PHE A 351 -8.90 -18.43 2.35
CA PHE A 351 -8.07 -17.24 2.16
C PHE A 351 -6.90 -17.58 1.24
N THR A 352 -6.69 -16.79 0.17
CA THR A 352 -5.54 -16.94 -0.71
C THR A 352 -4.52 -15.87 -0.38
N THR A 353 -3.38 -16.26 0.16
CA THR A 353 -2.30 -15.35 0.52
C THR A 353 -1.55 -14.88 -0.72
N THR A 354 -1.67 -13.59 -1.00
CA THR A 354 -0.91 -12.83 -1.99
C THR A 354 -0.36 -11.58 -1.32
N ASN A 355 0.58 -10.90 -1.95
CA ASN A 355 1.06 -9.61 -1.40
C ASN A 355 -0.08 -8.59 -1.21
N ILE A 356 -1.10 -8.61 -2.07
CA ILE A 356 -2.24 -7.69 -1.99
C ILE A 356 -3.18 -8.08 -0.84
N SER A 357 -3.57 -9.36 -0.75
CA SER A 357 -4.49 -9.82 0.31
C SER A 357 -3.83 -9.77 1.69
N LYS A 358 -2.54 -10.15 1.80
CA LYS A 358 -1.78 -10.03 3.06
C LYS A 358 -1.67 -8.57 3.49
N LYS A 359 -1.33 -7.66 2.58
CA LYS A 359 -1.28 -6.22 2.87
C LYS A 359 -2.62 -5.70 3.39
N ARG A 360 -3.73 -6.02 2.70
CA ARG A 360 -5.08 -5.61 3.11
C ARG A 360 -5.44 -6.11 4.51
N ALA A 361 -5.17 -7.39 4.80
CA ALA A 361 -5.45 -7.98 6.10
C ALA A 361 -4.61 -7.34 7.22
N VAL A 362 -3.34 -7.04 6.95
CA VAL A 362 -2.43 -6.32 7.87
C VAL A 362 -2.96 -4.92 8.16
N GLU A 363 -3.34 -4.16 7.14
CA GLU A 363 -3.88 -2.81 7.29
C GLU A 363 -5.18 -2.79 8.10
N ARG A 364 -6.05 -3.80 7.91
CA ARG A 364 -7.29 -3.97 8.70
C ARG A 364 -6.99 -4.27 10.17
N LEU A 365 -6.06 -5.16 10.44
CA LEU A 365 -5.66 -5.50 11.81
C LEU A 365 -4.96 -4.31 12.51
N GLU A 366 -4.09 -3.59 11.83
CA GLU A 366 -3.44 -2.37 12.34
C GLU A 366 -4.51 -1.36 12.78
N LEU A 367 -5.50 -1.10 11.93
CA LEU A 367 -6.57 -0.18 12.20
C LEU A 367 -7.44 -0.61 13.40
N LEU A 368 -7.75 -1.88 13.53
CA LEU A 368 -8.50 -2.42 14.68
C LEU A 368 -7.72 -2.23 15.99
N PHE A 369 -6.41 -2.46 15.99
CA PHE A 369 -5.57 -2.21 17.17
C PHE A 369 -5.53 -0.71 17.52
N GLU A 370 -5.35 0.17 16.56
CA GLU A 370 -5.30 1.62 16.78
C GLU A 370 -6.63 2.18 17.31
N GLN A 371 -7.75 1.60 16.89
CA GLN A 371 -9.09 2.00 17.30
C GLN A 371 -9.57 1.30 18.56
N ASN A 372 -8.80 0.38 19.16
CA ASN A 372 -9.22 -0.49 20.26
C ASN A 372 -10.51 -1.28 19.93
N ARG A 373 -10.65 -1.70 18.67
CA ARG A 373 -11.81 -2.46 18.15
C ARG A 373 -11.51 -3.94 17.96
N ILE A 374 -10.53 -4.45 18.68
CA ILE A 374 -10.22 -5.86 18.76
C ILE A 374 -9.83 -6.22 20.20
N ILE A 375 -10.22 -7.39 20.64
CA ILE A 375 -9.77 -8.01 21.90
C ILE A 375 -8.97 -9.24 21.50
N ILE A 376 -7.73 -9.37 21.99
CA ILE A 376 -6.88 -10.54 21.77
C ILE A 376 -6.52 -11.20 23.11
N PRO A 377 -6.35 -12.54 23.15
CA PRO A 377 -5.98 -13.23 24.38
C PRO A 377 -4.57 -12.86 24.85
N ASN A 378 -4.34 -13.01 26.14
CA ASN A 378 -3.00 -12.89 26.71
C ASN A 378 -2.22 -14.20 26.48
N ASP A 379 -1.78 -14.41 25.25
CA ASP A 379 -1.01 -15.57 24.80
C ASP A 379 0.40 -15.15 24.44
N ASP A 380 1.41 -15.68 25.10
CA ASP A 380 2.81 -15.26 24.99
C ASP A 380 3.36 -15.43 23.55
N LYS A 381 2.94 -16.48 22.82
CA LYS A 381 3.39 -16.73 21.45
C LYS A 381 2.79 -15.69 20.51
N LEU A 382 1.47 -15.47 20.56
CA LEU A 382 0.81 -14.43 19.76
C LEU A 382 1.40 -13.04 20.03
N LEU A 383 1.58 -12.68 21.32
CA LEU A 383 2.10 -11.36 21.69
C LEU A 383 3.55 -11.16 21.23
N THR A 384 4.37 -12.22 21.26
CA THR A 384 5.76 -12.19 20.76
C THR A 384 5.76 -12.02 19.24
N GLU A 385 4.94 -12.76 18.50
CA GLU A 385 4.85 -12.65 17.05
C GLU A 385 4.33 -11.27 16.63
N LEU A 386 3.30 -10.72 17.29
CA LEU A 386 2.83 -9.34 17.03
C LEU A 386 3.92 -8.29 17.28
N ALA A 387 4.73 -8.47 18.33
CA ALA A 387 5.81 -7.56 18.66
C ALA A 387 6.97 -7.59 17.66
N THR A 388 7.17 -8.73 16.98
CA THR A 388 8.26 -8.96 16.03
C THR A 388 7.84 -8.98 14.57
N PHE A 389 6.56 -8.75 14.29
CA PHE A 389 6.04 -8.68 12.93
C PHE A 389 6.42 -7.35 12.27
N GLU A 390 7.12 -7.41 11.14
CA GLU A 390 7.75 -6.27 10.49
C GLU A 390 7.27 -6.09 9.05
N ALA A 391 7.25 -4.83 8.62
CA ALA A 391 7.16 -4.49 7.23
C ALA A 391 8.58 -4.41 6.64
N LYS A 392 8.87 -5.18 5.61
CA LYS A 392 10.12 -5.11 4.85
C LYS A 392 9.87 -4.58 3.46
N VAL A 393 10.71 -3.66 3.02
CA VAL A 393 10.64 -3.12 1.68
C VAL A 393 11.77 -3.73 0.87
N ASN A 394 11.43 -4.41 -0.22
CA ASN A 394 12.44 -4.93 -1.14
C ASN A 394 13.02 -3.79 -2.02
N ASN A 395 14.11 -4.08 -2.73
CA ASN A 395 14.76 -3.13 -3.64
C ASN A 395 13.82 -2.60 -4.76
N LEU A 396 12.67 -3.22 -4.96
CA LEU A 396 11.66 -2.83 -5.94
C LEU A 396 10.59 -1.89 -5.35
N GLY A 397 10.72 -1.50 -4.06
CA GLY A 397 9.74 -0.67 -3.36
C GLY A 397 8.45 -1.41 -2.99
N THR A 398 8.42 -2.75 -3.11
CA THR A 398 7.28 -3.56 -2.68
C THR A 398 7.40 -3.85 -1.19
N VAL A 399 6.32 -3.58 -0.46
CA VAL A 399 6.23 -3.92 0.96
C VAL A 399 5.85 -5.39 1.09
N THR A 400 6.61 -6.12 1.88
CA THR A 400 6.29 -7.47 2.34
C THR A 400 6.19 -7.46 3.85
N TYR A 401 5.35 -8.31 4.40
CA TYR A 401 5.10 -8.41 5.83
C TYR A 401 5.49 -9.82 6.29
N ALA A 402 6.32 -9.91 7.31
CA ALA A 402 6.75 -11.18 7.90
C ALA A 402 7.31 -10.95 9.30
N ALA A 403 7.49 -12.03 10.06
CA ALA A 403 8.27 -11.97 11.28
C ALA A 403 9.71 -11.51 11.00
N SER A 404 10.33 -10.85 11.97
CA SER A 404 11.77 -10.56 11.93
C SER A 404 12.58 -11.87 11.87
N SER A 405 13.82 -11.79 11.38
CA SER A 405 14.69 -12.96 11.22
C SER A 405 14.75 -13.80 12.50
N ASN A 406 14.55 -15.11 12.37
CA ASN A 406 14.47 -16.14 13.43
C ASN A 406 13.17 -16.17 14.27
N ASN A 407 12.12 -15.47 13.88
CA ASN A 407 10.82 -15.55 14.51
C ASN A 407 9.78 -16.15 13.55
N HIS A 408 8.67 -16.63 14.10
CA HIS A 408 7.52 -17.16 13.37
C HIS A 408 6.43 -16.09 13.27
N ASP A 409 5.52 -16.23 12.30
CA ASP A 409 4.34 -15.37 12.13
C ASP A 409 3.03 -16.15 11.96
N ASP A 410 3.03 -17.43 12.30
CA ASP A 410 1.89 -18.36 12.13
C ASP A 410 0.65 -17.90 12.93
N CYS A 411 0.84 -17.43 14.18
CA CYS A 411 -0.23 -16.88 14.99
C CYS A 411 -0.79 -15.58 14.43
N VAL A 412 0.08 -14.74 13.90
CA VAL A 412 -0.33 -13.48 13.24
C VAL A 412 -1.06 -13.79 11.95
N LEU A 413 -0.59 -14.73 11.13
CA LEU A 413 -1.24 -15.09 9.85
C LEU A 413 -2.65 -15.64 10.10
N SER A 414 -2.81 -16.58 11.02
CA SER A 414 -4.14 -17.08 11.39
C SER A 414 -5.06 -15.96 11.86
N LEU A 415 -4.57 -15.02 12.69
CA LEU A 415 -5.32 -13.83 13.11
C LEU A 415 -5.71 -12.93 11.95
N LEU A 416 -4.81 -12.71 10.98
CA LEU A 416 -5.09 -11.91 9.78
C LEU A 416 -6.25 -12.51 8.95
N PHE A 417 -6.31 -13.82 8.81
CA PHE A 417 -7.40 -14.48 8.07
C PHE A 417 -8.75 -14.29 8.75
N LEU A 418 -8.79 -14.41 10.09
CA LEU A 418 -9.99 -14.13 10.87
C LEU A 418 -10.47 -12.69 10.68
N VAL A 419 -9.57 -11.74 10.86
CA VAL A 419 -9.85 -10.30 10.76
C VAL A 419 -10.34 -9.93 9.36
N ASP A 420 -9.67 -10.40 8.31
CA ASP A 420 -10.05 -10.09 6.93
C ASP A 420 -11.46 -10.60 6.60
N ARG A 421 -11.83 -11.78 7.11
CA ARG A 421 -13.16 -12.34 6.91
C ARG A 421 -14.24 -11.54 7.64
N LEU A 422 -14.04 -11.26 8.93
CA LEU A 422 -15.00 -10.53 9.75
C LEU A 422 -15.15 -9.06 9.31
N TYR A 423 -14.08 -8.46 8.84
CA TYR A 423 -14.12 -7.09 8.32
C TYR A 423 -14.90 -7.01 7.00
N SER A 424 -14.72 -7.98 6.10
CA SER A 424 -15.40 -8.03 4.80
C SER A 424 -16.91 -8.28 4.89
N GLN A 425 -17.42 -8.73 6.01
CA GLN A 425 -18.86 -8.92 6.22
C GLN A 425 -19.56 -7.63 6.68
N LYS A 426 -18.80 -6.63 7.12
CA LYS A 426 -19.31 -5.35 7.61
C LYS A 426 -19.28 -4.26 6.52
N GLU A 427 -18.59 -4.52 5.38
CA GLU A 427 -18.60 -3.69 4.17
C GLU A 427 -19.77 -4.10 3.25
#